data_7ef9284fb872abc9105f9cee185b2e04
#
_entry.id   7ef9284fb872abc9105f9cee185b2e04
#
_cell.length_a   1.000
_cell.length_b   1.000
_cell.length_c   1.000
_cell.angle_alpha   90.00
_cell.angle_beta   90.00
_cell.angle_gamma   90.00
#
_symmetry.space_group_name_H-M   'P 1'
#
loop_
_entity.id
_entity.type
_entity.pdbx_description
1 polymer ?
#
loop_
_entity_poly.entity_id
_entity_poly.type
_entity_poly.pdbx_seq_one_letter_code
_entity_poly.pdbx_strand_id
1 'polypeptide(L)'
;MPSLSARLTYLIPEILKLVDEGRIAFTPAVELSYLPSEEQNEVYGFYENEEVTPSYSQTVRMKKLYTEGQLTSDRIAEIMAEAKANQKDFLKIPT
;
A
#
# COMPACT_ATOMS: atom_id res chain seq x y z
N MET A 1 -7.43 -21.69 12.53
CA MET A 1 -6.31 -21.20 11.77
C MET A 1 -6.58 -19.82 11.17
N PRO A 2 -5.71 -18.88 11.47
CA PRO A 2 -5.94 -17.55 10.92
C PRO A 2 -5.73 -17.61 9.43
N SER A 3 -6.66 -17.10 8.71
CA SER A 3 -6.52 -17.00 7.27
C SER A 3 -6.03 -15.61 6.93
N LEU A 4 -5.61 -15.43 5.70
CA LEU A 4 -5.21 -14.11 5.24
C LEU A 4 -6.38 -13.13 5.31
N SER A 5 -7.60 -13.65 5.17
CA SER A 5 -8.78 -12.79 5.29
C SER A 5 -8.89 -12.20 6.69
N ALA A 6 -8.55 -12.98 7.73
CA ALA A 6 -8.59 -12.45 9.08
C ALA A 6 -7.59 -11.32 9.26
N ARG A 7 -6.47 -11.40 8.55
CA ARG A 7 -5.46 -10.34 8.63
C ARG A 7 -5.98 -9.02 8.08
N LEU A 8 -6.89 -9.08 7.11
CA LEU A 8 -7.43 -7.87 6.49
C LEU A 8 -8.21 -7.01 7.48
N THR A 9 -8.67 -7.59 8.59
CA THR A 9 -9.39 -6.80 9.60
C THR A 9 -8.52 -5.74 10.25
N TYR A 10 -7.20 -5.83 10.08
CA TYR A 10 -6.29 -4.82 10.60
C TYR A 10 -6.09 -3.66 9.63
N LEU A 11 -6.71 -3.71 8.47
CA LEU A 11 -6.68 -2.60 7.53
C LEU A 11 -7.70 -1.54 7.94
N ILE A 12 -7.39 -0.28 7.63
CA ILE A 12 -8.39 0.76 7.81
C ILE A 12 -9.54 0.49 6.82
N PRO A 13 -10.76 0.90 7.16
CA PRO A 13 -11.92 0.61 6.30
C PRO A 13 -11.73 1.07 4.85
N GLU A 14 -11.06 2.18 4.65
CA GLU A 14 -10.83 2.73 3.32
C GLU A 14 -10.00 1.77 2.47
N ILE A 15 -8.94 1.22 3.04
CA ILE A 15 -8.10 0.29 2.30
C ILE A 15 -8.80 -1.04 2.12
N LEU A 16 -9.53 -1.48 3.15
CA LEU A 16 -10.29 -2.71 3.04
C LEU A 16 -11.28 -2.63 1.88
N LYS A 17 -11.90 -1.48 1.70
CA LYS A 17 -12.82 -1.28 0.60
C LYS A 17 -12.11 -1.40 -0.75
N LEU A 18 -10.87 -0.89 -0.84
CA LEU A 18 -10.10 -1.00 -2.06
C LEU A 18 -9.81 -2.46 -2.40
N VAL A 19 -9.57 -3.28 -1.38
CA VAL A 19 -9.37 -4.71 -1.59
C VAL A 19 -10.65 -5.34 -2.13
N ASP A 20 -11.77 -4.99 -1.51
CA ASP A 20 -13.07 -5.52 -1.95
C ASP A 20 -13.38 -5.15 -3.39
N GLU A 21 -12.97 -3.97 -3.80
CA GLU A 21 -13.22 -3.50 -5.17
C GLU A 21 -12.18 -3.99 -6.16
N GLY A 22 -11.19 -4.73 -5.69
CA GLY A 22 -10.16 -5.24 -6.57
C GLY A 22 -9.13 -4.21 -7.00
N ARG A 23 -9.07 -3.07 -6.33
CA ARG A 23 -8.13 -2.01 -6.68
C ARG A 23 -6.75 -2.24 -6.08
N ILE A 24 -6.70 -2.97 -4.96
CA ILE A 24 -5.45 -3.40 -4.35
C ILE A 24 -5.48 -4.91 -4.29
N ALA A 25 -4.40 -5.55 -4.74
CA ALA A 25 -4.32 -6.99 -4.68
C ALA A 25 -4.27 -7.46 -3.23
N PHE A 26 -4.67 -8.69 -3.02
CA PHE A 26 -4.75 -9.27 -1.68
C PHE A 26 -3.39 -9.28 -0.98
N THR A 27 -2.35 -9.70 -1.69
CA THR A 27 -1.03 -9.87 -1.09
C THR A 27 -0.43 -8.55 -0.60
N PRO A 28 -0.42 -7.46 -1.39
CA PRO A 28 0.03 -6.17 -0.86
C PRO A 28 -0.82 -5.69 0.31
N ALA A 29 -2.12 -5.97 0.27
CA ALA A 29 -3.01 -5.53 1.34
C ALA A 29 -2.65 -6.20 2.66
N VAL A 30 -2.29 -7.48 2.63
CA VAL A 30 -1.88 -8.19 3.83
C VAL A 30 -0.64 -7.52 4.42
N GLU A 31 0.32 -7.14 3.57
CA GLU A 31 1.51 -6.46 4.07
C GLU A 31 1.16 -5.11 4.70
N LEU A 32 0.25 -4.37 4.09
CA LEU A 32 -0.17 -3.08 4.64
C LEU A 32 -0.84 -3.25 6.00
N SER A 33 -1.49 -4.38 6.24
CA SER A 33 -2.18 -4.60 7.50
C SER A 33 -1.24 -4.64 8.70
N TYR A 34 0.06 -4.81 8.46
CA TYR A 34 1.05 -4.78 9.55
C TYR A 34 1.42 -3.37 9.96
N LEU A 35 1.02 -2.36 9.19
CA LEU A 35 1.33 -0.98 9.51
C LEU A 35 0.26 -0.39 10.43
N PRO A 36 0.64 0.59 11.28
CA PRO A 36 -0.36 1.30 12.06
C PRO A 36 -1.35 2.05 11.18
N SER A 37 -2.50 2.38 11.76
CA SER A 37 -3.54 3.09 11.01
C SER A 37 -3.05 4.38 10.39
N GLU A 38 -2.17 5.10 11.09
CA GLU A 38 -1.66 6.38 10.60
C GLU A 38 -0.92 6.21 9.29
N GLU A 39 -0.05 5.20 9.23
CA GLU A 39 0.69 4.94 8.01
C GLU A 39 -0.21 4.44 6.89
N GLN A 40 -1.18 3.62 7.25
CA GLN A 40 -2.15 3.17 6.27
C GLN A 40 -2.94 4.34 5.68
N ASN A 41 -3.31 5.31 6.53
CA ASN A 41 -4.01 6.50 6.06
C ASN A 41 -3.16 7.30 5.09
N GLU A 42 -1.86 7.38 5.33
CA GLU A 42 -0.98 8.10 4.41
C GLU A 42 -0.92 7.42 3.06
N VAL A 43 -0.83 6.10 3.04
CA VAL A 43 -0.85 5.35 1.78
C VAL A 43 -2.18 5.59 1.06
N TYR A 44 -3.28 5.54 1.80
CA TYR A 44 -4.58 5.77 1.21
C TYR A 44 -4.72 7.19 0.64
N GLY A 45 -4.11 8.16 1.32
CA GLY A 45 -4.12 9.54 0.83
C GLY A 45 -3.49 9.66 -0.55
N PHE A 46 -2.40 8.94 -0.78
CA PHE A 46 -1.79 8.95 -2.10
C PHE A 46 -2.71 8.32 -3.14
N TYR A 47 -3.44 7.27 -2.75
CA TYR A 47 -4.40 6.70 -3.67
C TYR A 47 -5.50 7.70 -4.02
N GLU A 48 -6.04 8.40 -3.03
CA GLU A 48 -7.10 9.37 -3.29
C GLU A 48 -6.64 10.50 -4.17
N ASN A 49 -5.43 10.99 -3.95
CA ASN A 49 -4.94 12.15 -4.68
C ASN A 49 -4.42 11.80 -6.06
N GLU A 50 -3.82 10.66 -6.22
CA GLU A 50 -3.12 10.33 -7.44
C GLU A 50 -3.49 8.98 -8.03
N GLU A 51 -4.42 8.28 -7.40
CA GLU A 51 -4.88 6.96 -7.85
C GLU A 51 -3.73 5.96 -7.99
N VAL A 52 -2.80 6.01 -7.04
CA VAL A 52 -1.61 5.17 -7.05
C VAL A 52 -1.74 4.13 -5.94
N THR A 53 -1.47 2.88 -6.27
CA THR A 53 -1.42 1.81 -5.27
C THR A 53 -0.02 1.22 -5.26
N PRO A 54 0.49 0.84 -4.06
CA PRO A 54 1.82 0.25 -3.99
C PRO A 54 1.82 -1.19 -4.47
N SER A 55 2.94 -1.61 -5.03
CA SER A 55 3.11 -3.00 -5.43
C SER A 55 3.44 -3.84 -4.22
N TYR A 56 3.46 -5.16 -4.40
CA TYR A 56 3.79 -6.05 -3.30
C TYR A 56 5.18 -5.75 -2.74
N SER A 57 6.18 -5.59 -3.61
CA SER A 57 7.54 -5.33 -3.14
C SER A 57 7.62 -4.02 -2.38
N GLN A 58 6.83 -3.02 -2.78
CA GLN A 58 6.81 -1.74 -2.09
C GLN A 58 6.16 -1.86 -0.72
N THR A 59 5.10 -2.65 -0.60
CA THR A 59 4.48 -2.84 0.72
C THR A 59 5.37 -3.66 1.64
N VAL A 60 6.11 -4.62 1.11
CA VAL A 60 7.09 -5.36 1.90
C VAL A 60 8.16 -4.41 2.41
N ARG A 61 8.60 -3.50 1.57
CA ARG A 61 9.59 -2.50 1.96
C ARG A 61 9.07 -1.60 3.08
N MET A 62 7.82 -1.17 2.97
CA MET A 62 7.21 -0.36 4.02
C MET A 62 7.15 -1.13 5.34
N LYS A 63 6.72 -2.39 5.28
CA LYS A 63 6.64 -3.21 6.48
C LYS A 63 8.02 -3.37 7.11
N LYS A 64 9.03 -3.60 6.29
CA LYS A 64 10.39 -3.76 6.81
C LYS A 64 10.86 -2.49 7.51
N LEU A 65 10.64 -1.33 6.88
CA LEU A 65 11.00 -0.06 7.48
C LEU A 65 10.28 0.16 8.80
N TYR A 66 9.00 -0.20 8.84
CA TYR A 66 8.24 -0.06 10.06
C TYR A 66 8.82 -0.95 11.16
N THR A 67 9.14 -2.19 10.83
CA THR A 67 9.71 -3.13 11.80
C THR A 67 11.02 -2.61 12.35
N GLU A 68 11.79 -1.90 11.52
CA GLU A 68 13.08 -1.33 11.94
C GLU A 68 12.92 0.03 12.61
N GLY A 69 11.70 0.52 12.72
CA GLY A 69 11.46 1.83 13.33
C GLY A 69 11.87 2.99 12.44
N GLN A 70 11.97 2.77 11.14
CA GLN A 70 12.43 3.79 10.20
C GLN A 70 11.39 4.24 9.20
N LEU A 71 10.15 3.78 9.34
CA LEU A 71 9.09 4.20 8.42
C LEU A 71 8.58 5.56 8.85
N THR A 72 8.75 6.55 7.99
CA THR A 72 8.29 7.91 8.24
C THR A 72 7.41 8.35 7.08
N SER A 73 6.76 9.50 7.24
CA SER A 73 5.96 10.07 6.16
C SER A 73 6.80 10.30 4.92
N ASP A 74 8.04 10.74 5.10
CA ASP A 74 8.94 10.96 3.97
C ASP A 74 9.23 9.67 3.22
N ARG A 75 9.45 8.59 3.97
CA ARG A 75 9.72 7.30 3.34
C ARG A 75 8.49 6.80 2.58
N ILE A 76 7.32 6.95 3.18
CA ILE A 76 6.09 6.56 2.50
C ILE A 76 5.94 7.36 1.21
N ALA A 77 6.18 8.66 1.28
CA ALA A 77 6.08 9.51 0.10
C ALA A 77 7.04 9.07 -1.00
N GLU A 78 8.28 8.71 -0.62
CA GLU A 78 9.25 8.24 -1.58
C GLU A 78 8.79 6.97 -2.27
N ILE A 79 8.29 6.03 -1.47
CA ILE A 79 7.85 4.75 -2.01
C ILE A 79 6.64 4.93 -2.91
N MET A 80 5.70 5.77 -2.51
CA MET A 80 4.52 6.02 -3.32
C MET A 80 4.87 6.79 -4.59
N ALA A 81 5.89 7.65 -4.53
CA ALA A 81 6.36 8.33 -5.74
C ALA A 81 6.93 7.32 -6.73
N GLU A 82 7.64 6.30 -6.23
CA GLU A 82 8.13 5.23 -7.10
C GLU A 82 6.96 4.47 -7.72
N ALA A 83 5.93 4.20 -6.93
CA ALA A 83 4.76 3.50 -7.44
C ALA A 83 4.10 4.30 -8.56
N LYS A 84 3.99 5.61 -8.38
CA LYS A 84 3.40 6.46 -9.39
C LYS A 84 4.24 6.47 -10.67
N ALA A 85 5.55 6.57 -10.52
CA ALA A 85 6.44 6.57 -11.67
C ALA A 85 6.34 5.25 -12.43
N ASN A 86 6.29 4.15 -11.71
CA ASN A 86 6.18 2.83 -12.35
C ASN A 86 4.87 2.69 -13.10
N GLN A 87 3.78 3.14 -12.51
CA GLN A 87 2.49 3.05 -13.16
C GLN A 87 2.43 3.96 -14.39
N LYS A 88 3.03 5.12 -14.28
CA LYS A 88 3.08 6.05 -15.39
C LYS A 88 3.90 5.49 -16.55
N ASP A 89 5.04 4.88 -16.22
CA ASP A 89 5.87 4.24 -17.24
C ASP A 89 5.11 3.12 -17.92
N PHE A 90 4.40 2.33 -17.15
CA PHE A 90 3.61 1.25 -17.70
C PHE A 90 2.57 1.78 -18.67
N LEU A 91 1.91 2.86 -18.31
CA LEU A 91 0.89 3.46 -19.16
C LEU A 91 1.48 4.08 -20.41
N LYS A 92 2.75 4.42 -20.35
CA LYS A 92 3.37 5.04 -21.49
C LYS A 92 3.81 4.08 -22.57
N ILE A 93 3.84 2.82 -22.24
CA ILE A 93 4.27 1.87 -23.24
C ILE A 93 3.09 1.55 -24.05
N PRO A 94 2.83 2.19 -25.07
CA PRO A 94 1.68 2.01 -25.74
C PRO A 94 1.92 1.10 -26.77
N THR A 95 1.90 0.87 -27.09
CA THR A 95 1.96 0.31 -28.23
C THR A 95 2.41 -0.17 -28.89
#